data_4ed845576229a2e9751d35a91ee79340
#
_entry.id   4ed845576229a2e9751d35a91ee79340
#
_cell.length_a   1.000
_cell.length_b   1.000
_cell.length_c   1.000
_cell.angle_alpha   90.00
_cell.angle_beta   90.00
_cell.angle_gamma   90.00
#
_symmetry.space_group_name_H-M   'P 1'
#
loop_
_entity.id
_entity.type
_entity.pdbx_description
1 polymer ?
#
loop_
_entity_poly.entity_id
_entity_poly.type
_entity_poly.pdbx_seq_one_letter_code
_entity_poly.pdbx_strand_id
1 'polypeptide(L)'
;MKGHAKVNQNVIVGLTENISLVAKDGKSKQVTAKIDTGATRSSIDIKLASKLNLGPVIKSKMVKSAHGNKLRPVIETEVLLAGKKIKSEFTLADRTHMKYPVLIGVNVLKYGFLVDPSKK
;
A
#
# COMPACT_ATOMS: atom_id res chain seq x y z
N MET A 1 15.53 -3.27 17.86
CA MET A 1 14.77 -2.95 16.63
C MET A 1 15.02 -1.51 16.22
N LYS A 2 15.33 -1.31 14.96
CA LYS A 2 15.59 0.05 14.48
C LYS A 2 14.29 0.71 14.07
N GLY A 3 14.02 1.88 14.61
CA GLY A 3 12.91 2.70 14.17
C GLY A 3 13.27 3.48 12.91
N HIS A 4 12.30 4.15 12.37
CA HIS A 4 12.50 5.03 11.22
C HIS A 4 12.85 6.43 11.70
N ALA A 5 13.73 7.10 10.99
CA ALA A 5 14.08 8.49 11.27
C ALA A 5 12.88 9.39 11.00
N LYS A 6 12.87 10.55 11.65
CA LYS A 6 11.79 11.52 11.48
C LYS A 6 12.39 12.89 11.18
N VAL A 7 11.70 13.65 10.33
CA VAL A 7 11.98 15.05 10.05
C VAL A 7 10.69 15.83 10.19
N ASN A 8 10.64 16.81 11.10
CA ASN A 8 9.45 17.63 11.32
C ASN A 8 8.19 16.78 11.55
N GLN A 9 8.29 15.75 12.39
CA GLN A 9 7.22 14.80 12.69
C GLN A 9 6.89 13.83 11.54
N ASN A 10 7.54 13.96 10.39
CA ASN A 10 7.34 13.03 9.28
C ASN A 10 8.31 11.86 9.41
N VAL A 11 7.79 10.66 9.14
CA VAL A 11 8.59 9.44 9.17
C VAL A 11 9.24 9.24 7.80
N ILE A 12 10.55 8.96 7.79
CA ILE A 12 11.27 8.74 6.55
C ILE A 12 11.19 7.28 6.15
N VAL A 13 10.73 7.02 4.94
CA VAL A 13 10.66 5.68 4.35
C VAL A 13 11.58 5.62 3.13
N GLY A 14 11.96 4.41 2.75
CA GLY A 14 12.81 4.19 1.58
C GLY A 14 12.03 3.91 0.32
N LEU A 15 12.71 3.34 -0.68
CA LEU A 15 12.06 2.97 -1.94
C LEU A 15 11.17 1.74 -1.79
N THR A 16 11.48 0.88 -0.81
CA THR A 16 10.65 -0.24 -0.41
C THR A 16 10.57 -0.27 1.10
N GLU A 17 9.50 -0.86 1.63
CA GLU A 17 9.32 -1.03 3.07
C GLU A 17 8.60 -2.32 3.35
N ASN A 18 8.95 -2.96 4.46
CA ASN A 18 8.14 -4.05 4.98
C ASN A 18 6.95 -3.44 5.70
N ILE A 19 5.76 -3.85 5.27
CA ILE A 19 4.52 -3.37 5.87
C ILE A 19 3.75 -4.55 6.43
N SER A 20 2.78 -4.27 7.29
CA SER A 20 1.82 -5.29 7.72
C SER A 20 0.46 -4.92 7.19
N LEU A 21 -0.18 -5.89 6.53
CA LEU A 21 -1.57 -5.79 6.13
C LEU A 21 -2.41 -6.36 7.27
N VAL A 22 -3.34 -5.58 7.78
CA VAL A 22 -4.13 -5.97 8.96
C VAL A 22 -5.55 -6.30 8.52
N ALA A 23 -5.95 -7.54 8.75
CA ALA A 23 -7.29 -8.01 8.44
C ALA A 23 -8.26 -7.67 9.56
N LYS A 24 -9.55 -7.71 9.26
CA LYS A 24 -10.59 -7.38 10.22
C LYS A 24 -10.61 -8.30 11.45
N ASP A 25 -10.18 -9.54 11.28
CA ASP A 25 -10.12 -10.50 12.40
C ASP A 25 -8.87 -10.31 13.27
N GLY A 26 -8.08 -9.27 12.99
CA GLY A 26 -6.87 -8.99 13.74
C GLY A 26 -5.63 -9.69 13.23
N LYS A 27 -5.77 -10.62 12.32
CA LYS A 27 -4.62 -11.28 11.71
C LYS A 27 -3.87 -10.29 10.83
N SER A 28 -2.56 -10.44 10.77
CA SER A 28 -1.73 -9.57 9.94
C SER A 28 -0.75 -10.40 9.15
N LYS A 29 -0.33 -9.84 8.03
CA LYS A 29 0.71 -10.45 7.21
C LYS A 29 1.71 -9.38 6.80
N GLN A 30 2.98 -9.68 7.01
CA GLN A 30 4.09 -8.83 6.56
C GLN A 30 4.38 -9.10 5.10
N VAL A 31 4.49 -8.04 4.32
CA VAL A 31 4.89 -8.09 2.92
C VAL A 31 5.77 -6.90 2.62
N THR A 32 6.57 -7.01 1.56
CA THR A 32 7.36 -5.88 1.08
C THR A 32 6.53 -5.08 0.08
N ALA A 33 6.44 -3.78 0.31
CA ALA A 33 5.71 -2.87 -0.55
C ALA A 33 6.67 -1.94 -1.29
N LYS A 34 6.32 -1.57 -2.51
CA LYS A 34 7.00 -0.51 -3.24
C LYS A 34 6.43 0.83 -2.81
N ILE A 35 7.31 1.78 -2.49
CA ILE A 35 6.93 3.15 -2.16
C ILE A 35 7.01 3.96 -3.45
N ASP A 36 5.89 4.55 -3.87
CA ASP A 36 5.80 5.17 -5.19
C ASP A 36 5.12 6.54 -5.11
N THR A 37 5.94 7.59 -5.08
CA THR A 37 5.44 8.97 -5.04
C THR A 37 4.79 9.39 -6.35
N GLY A 38 5.02 8.65 -7.43
CA GLY A 38 4.38 8.90 -8.72
C GLY A 38 3.00 8.29 -8.86
N ALA A 39 2.57 7.47 -7.90
CA ALA A 39 1.25 6.86 -7.92
C ALA A 39 0.31 7.62 -6.99
N THR A 40 -0.83 8.05 -7.52
CA THR A 40 -1.86 8.73 -6.72
C THR A 40 -2.52 7.78 -5.73
N ARG A 41 -2.64 6.52 -6.12
CA ARG A 41 -3.34 5.49 -5.35
C ARG A 41 -2.41 4.35 -4.98
N SER A 42 -2.79 3.65 -3.92
CA SER A 42 -2.13 2.42 -3.50
C SER A 42 -2.88 1.22 -4.09
N SER A 43 -2.17 0.11 -4.25
CA SER A 43 -2.77 -1.11 -4.78
C SER A 43 -2.23 -2.35 -4.08
N ILE A 44 -3.07 -3.39 -4.05
CA ILE A 44 -2.74 -4.69 -3.46
C ILE A 44 -3.07 -5.76 -4.49
N ASP A 45 -2.21 -6.78 -4.56
CA ASP A 45 -2.50 -7.94 -5.38
C ASP A 45 -3.82 -8.59 -4.96
N ILE A 46 -4.69 -8.83 -5.94
CA ILE A 46 -6.04 -9.33 -5.68
C ILE A 46 -6.04 -10.70 -4.99
N LYS A 47 -5.10 -11.56 -5.32
CA LYS A 47 -4.99 -12.88 -4.68
C LYS A 47 -4.58 -12.77 -3.22
N LEU A 48 -3.65 -11.87 -2.93
CA LEU A 48 -3.22 -11.60 -1.56
C LEU A 48 -4.36 -11.04 -0.72
N ALA A 49 -5.10 -10.07 -1.27
CA ALA A 49 -6.25 -9.49 -0.57
C ALA A 49 -7.32 -10.55 -0.28
N SER A 50 -7.58 -11.43 -1.24
CA SER A 50 -8.53 -12.51 -1.06
C SER A 50 -8.09 -13.49 0.02
N LYS A 51 -6.82 -13.86 0.00
CA LYS A 51 -6.24 -14.79 0.98
C LYS A 51 -6.36 -14.28 2.41
N LEU A 52 -6.23 -12.95 2.59
CA LEU A 52 -6.31 -12.30 3.89
C LEU A 52 -7.72 -11.82 4.24
N ASN A 53 -8.69 -12.03 3.36
CA ASN A 53 -10.06 -11.53 3.54
C ASN A 53 -10.09 -10.02 3.79
N LEU A 54 -9.29 -9.27 3.04
CA LEU A 54 -9.31 -7.82 3.11
C LEU A 54 -10.54 -7.29 2.38
N GLY A 55 -11.10 -6.21 2.84
CA GLY A 55 -12.27 -5.63 2.25
C GLY A 55 -13.36 -5.41 3.27
N PRO A 56 -14.60 -5.24 2.88
CA PRO A 56 -15.19 -5.53 1.57
C PRO A 56 -14.82 -4.53 0.49
N VAL A 57 -15.21 -4.85 -0.73
CA VAL A 57 -15.12 -3.91 -1.85
C VAL A 57 -16.15 -2.80 -1.59
N ILE A 58 -15.67 -1.57 -1.57
CA ILE A 58 -16.53 -0.41 -1.27
C ILE A 58 -16.97 0.34 -2.53
N LYS A 59 -16.23 0.20 -3.62
CA LYS A 59 -16.54 0.84 -4.90
C LYS A 59 -15.66 0.26 -5.99
N SER A 60 -15.91 0.69 -7.23
CA SER A 60 -15.04 0.40 -8.36
C SER A 60 -14.46 1.70 -8.90
N LYS A 61 -13.27 1.63 -9.46
CA LYS A 61 -12.57 2.79 -9.98
C LYS A 61 -12.03 2.48 -11.37
N MET A 62 -12.21 3.40 -12.30
CA MET A 62 -11.61 3.30 -13.62
C MET A 62 -10.14 3.69 -13.51
N VAL A 63 -9.26 2.79 -13.95
CA VAL A 63 -7.82 3.02 -13.92
C VAL A 63 -7.30 2.97 -15.35
N LYS A 64 -6.61 4.01 -15.76
CA LYS A 64 -5.97 4.07 -17.08
C LYS A 64 -4.68 3.26 -17.07
N SER A 65 -4.46 2.50 -18.12
CA SER A 65 -3.24 1.74 -18.29
C SER A 65 -2.83 1.78 -19.76
N ALA A 66 -1.62 1.28 -20.04
CA ALA A 66 -1.11 1.18 -21.40
C ALA A 66 -1.99 0.30 -22.31
N HIS A 67 -2.76 -0.61 -21.72
CA HIS A 67 -3.64 -1.53 -22.43
C HIS A 67 -5.11 -1.11 -22.38
N GLY A 68 -5.38 0.17 -22.10
CA GLY A 68 -6.73 0.71 -22.03
C GLY A 68 -7.18 0.92 -20.58
N ASN A 69 -8.44 1.31 -20.44
CA ASN A 69 -9.02 1.57 -19.13
C ASN A 69 -9.57 0.27 -18.54
N LYS A 70 -9.32 0.05 -17.26
CA LYS A 70 -9.86 -1.09 -16.53
C LYS A 70 -10.59 -0.63 -15.30
N LEU A 71 -11.73 -1.25 -15.04
CA LEU A 71 -12.47 -1.04 -13.81
C LEU A 71 -11.85 -1.94 -12.73
N ARG A 72 -11.43 -1.33 -11.62
CA ARG A 72 -10.80 -2.08 -10.53
C ARG A 72 -11.60 -1.92 -9.25
N PRO A 73 -11.77 -3.03 -8.50
CA PRO A 73 -12.38 -2.93 -7.17
C PRO A 73 -11.50 -2.11 -6.24
N VAL A 74 -12.12 -1.40 -5.31
CA VAL A 74 -11.42 -0.64 -4.27
C VAL A 74 -11.87 -1.18 -2.93
N ILE A 75 -10.91 -1.47 -2.07
CA ILE A 75 -11.16 -1.83 -0.67
C ILE A 75 -10.60 -0.76 0.24
N GLU A 76 -11.12 -0.69 1.45
CA GLU A 76 -10.51 0.06 2.52
C GLU A 76 -9.86 -0.92 3.47
N THR A 77 -8.58 -0.73 3.77
CA THR A 77 -7.87 -1.64 4.65
C THR A 77 -6.83 -0.89 5.46
N GLU A 78 -6.45 -1.49 6.58
CA GLU A 78 -5.47 -0.92 7.47
C GLU A 78 -4.10 -1.50 7.16
N VAL A 79 -3.12 -0.62 7.09
CA VAL A 79 -1.72 -1.03 6.94
C VAL A 79 -0.90 -0.43 8.05
N LEU A 80 0.11 -1.17 8.48
CA LEU A 80 1.12 -0.67 9.40
C LEU A 80 2.37 -0.39 8.59
N LEU A 81 2.72 0.88 8.45
CA LEU A 81 3.87 1.33 7.69
C LEU A 81 4.77 2.16 8.63
N ALA A 82 6.00 1.69 8.83
CA ALA A 82 7.00 2.40 9.62
C ALA A 82 6.45 2.86 10.99
N GLY A 83 5.73 1.98 11.66
CA GLY A 83 5.17 2.23 12.98
C GLY A 83 3.86 3.00 13.00
N LYS A 84 3.33 3.39 11.85
CA LYS A 84 2.05 4.13 11.78
C LYS A 84 0.96 3.25 11.20
N LYS A 85 -0.18 3.20 11.88
CA LYS A 85 -1.39 2.54 11.36
C LYS A 85 -2.14 3.52 10.48
N ILE A 86 -2.40 3.12 9.25
CA ILE A 86 -3.12 3.96 8.30
C ILE A 86 -4.23 3.14 7.68
N LYS A 87 -5.44 3.66 7.76
CA LYS A 87 -6.60 3.10 7.06
C LYS A 87 -6.80 3.90 5.79
N SER A 88 -6.74 3.23 4.66
CA SER A 88 -6.81 3.91 3.37
C SER A 88 -7.41 3.00 2.31
N GLU A 89 -7.68 3.59 1.16
CA GLU A 89 -8.21 2.87 0.02
C GLU A 89 -7.09 2.26 -0.81
N PHE A 90 -7.30 1.01 -1.22
CA PHE A 90 -6.38 0.30 -2.10
C PHE A 90 -7.17 -0.26 -3.27
N THR A 91 -6.68 -0.07 -4.48
CA THR A 91 -7.24 -0.77 -5.65
C THR A 91 -6.74 -2.20 -5.66
N LEU A 92 -7.59 -3.12 -6.06
CA LEU A 92 -7.20 -4.51 -6.26
C LEU A 92 -6.75 -4.69 -7.71
N ALA A 93 -5.59 -5.28 -7.88
CA ALA A 93 -5.00 -5.47 -9.19
C ALA A 93 -4.26 -6.80 -9.23
N ASP A 94 -4.16 -7.38 -10.43
CA ASP A 94 -3.30 -8.55 -10.61
C ASP A 94 -1.85 -8.07 -10.62
N ARG A 95 -1.14 -8.35 -9.55
CA ARG A 95 0.27 -7.99 -9.43
C ARG A 95 1.19 -9.23 -9.44
N THR A 96 0.67 -10.35 -9.94
CA THR A 96 1.39 -11.63 -9.96
C THR A 96 2.76 -11.51 -10.62
N HIS A 97 2.86 -10.72 -11.70
CA HIS A 97 4.11 -10.54 -12.45
C HIS A 97 4.91 -9.31 -12.02
N MET A 98 4.46 -8.64 -10.97
CA MET A 98 5.16 -7.51 -10.41
C MET A 98 6.08 -7.97 -9.28
N LYS A 99 7.17 -7.24 -9.09
CA LYS A 99 8.15 -7.60 -8.05
C LYS A 99 7.55 -7.52 -6.64
N TYR A 100 6.61 -6.59 -6.43
CA TYR A 100 6.03 -6.37 -5.10
C TYR A 100 4.51 -6.52 -5.14
N PRO A 101 3.94 -7.23 -4.15
CA PRO A 101 2.48 -7.44 -4.13
C PRO A 101 1.69 -6.21 -3.71
N VAL A 102 2.36 -5.20 -3.17
CA VAL A 102 1.72 -3.97 -2.70
C VAL A 102 2.50 -2.78 -3.22
N LEU A 103 1.76 -1.76 -3.63
CA LEU A 103 2.31 -0.47 -3.98
C LEU A 103 1.67 0.58 -3.08
N ILE A 104 2.50 1.37 -2.42
CA ILE A 104 2.06 2.46 -1.54
C ILE A 104 2.20 3.76 -2.31
N GLY A 105 1.08 4.41 -2.58
CA GLY A 105 1.03 5.67 -3.30
C GLY A 105 0.79 6.86 -2.38
N VAL A 106 0.55 7.99 -3.02
CA VAL A 106 0.44 9.28 -2.31
C VAL A 106 -0.72 9.28 -1.33
N ASN A 107 -1.81 8.54 -1.62
CA ASN A 107 -2.96 8.53 -0.70
C ASN A 107 -2.63 7.98 0.69
N VAL A 108 -1.55 7.20 0.81
CA VAL A 108 -1.02 6.77 2.11
C VAL A 108 0.11 7.67 2.56
N LEU A 109 1.03 7.99 1.64
CA LEU A 109 2.24 8.74 1.98
C LEU A 109 1.95 10.15 2.51
N LYS A 110 0.84 10.74 2.12
CA LYS A 110 0.45 12.07 2.59
C LYS A 110 0.20 12.15 4.10
N TYR A 111 0.08 11.01 4.77
CA TYR A 111 -0.19 10.99 6.21
C TYR A 111 1.09 11.04 7.04
N GLY A 112 2.05 11.84 6.60
CA GLY A 112 3.23 12.13 7.41
C GLY A 112 4.44 11.30 7.05
N PHE A 113 4.66 11.02 5.78
CA PHE A 113 5.83 10.30 5.30
C PHE A 113 6.64 11.15 4.33
N LEU A 114 7.95 11.02 4.43
CA LEU A 114 8.91 11.52 3.45
C LEU A 114 9.63 10.34 2.86
N VAL A 115 9.92 10.41 1.57
CA VAL A 115 10.62 9.32 0.88
C VAL A 115 12.06 9.72 0.64
N ASP A 116 12.98 8.89 1.15
CA ASP A 116 14.41 9.04 0.92
C ASP A 116 14.84 7.97 -0.10
N PRO A 117 15.14 8.37 -1.35
CA PRO A 117 15.50 7.39 -2.38
C PRO A 117 16.81 6.66 -2.12
N SER A 118 17.64 7.14 -1.21
CA SER A 118 18.88 6.48 -0.86
C SER A 118 18.69 5.29 0.08
N LYS A 119 17.50 5.15 0.65
CA LYS A 119 17.14 4.01 1.49
C LYS A 119 16.43 2.95 0.65
N LYS A 120 16.75 1.72 0.91
CA LYS A 120 16.08 0.60 0.25
C LYS A 120 14.88 0.13 1.01
#